data_4fd90c571d75f6c0111cc2f7c97cd146
#
_entry.id   4fd90c571d75f6c0111cc2f7c97cd146
#
_cell.length_a   1.000
_cell.length_b   1.000
_cell.length_c   1.000
_cell.angle_alpha   90.00
_cell.angle_beta   90.00
_cell.angle_gamma   90.00
#
_symmetry.space_group_name_H-M   'P 1'
#
loop_
_entity.id
_entity.type
_entity.pdbx_description
1 polymer ?
#
loop_
_entity_poly.entity_id
_entity_poly.type
_entity_poly.pdbx_seq_one_letter_code
_entity_poly.pdbx_strand_id
1 'polypeptide(L)'
;MNCRIDSLYIIVNDLERAVHFYEAFFEQKILNKTSLGGYFDISSFRFHLFAYKEVKESHTFGSNCLPSVYFETLDELKRKISGKEICFPLTKIGNNWVVEFVDSEGNHIEVYTKI
;
A
#
# COMPACT_ATOMS: atom_id res chain seq x y z
N MET A 1 -5.21 25.62 -15.67
CA MET A 1 -5.84 24.42 -15.14
C MET A 1 -5.30 24.14 -13.77
N ASN A 2 -6.20 23.94 -12.81
CA ASN A 2 -5.82 23.61 -11.43
C ASN A 2 -6.21 22.16 -11.15
N CYS A 3 -5.22 21.29 -11.03
CA CYS A 3 -5.46 19.90 -10.65
C CYS A 3 -4.31 19.38 -9.78
N ARG A 4 -4.59 18.31 -9.04
CA ARG A 4 -3.58 17.64 -8.23
C ARG A 4 -3.96 16.17 -8.13
N ILE A 5 -2.98 15.33 -7.84
CA ILE A 5 -3.25 13.96 -7.46
C ILE A 5 -3.63 13.99 -5.97
N ASP A 6 -4.90 13.69 -5.69
CA ASP A 6 -5.46 13.81 -4.35
C ASP A 6 -5.25 12.54 -3.53
N SER A 7 -5.38 11.40 -4.17
CA SER A 7 -5.38 10.12 -3.47
C SER A 7 -5.07 8.98 -4.43
N LEU A 8 -4.82 7.81 -3.85
CA LEU A 8 -4.66 6.56 -4.57
C LEU A 8 -5.64 5.54 -3.98
N TYR A 9 -6.35 4.81 -4.84
CA TYR A 9 -7.25 3.74 -4.41
C TYR A 9 -6.61 2.39 -4.71
N ILE A 10 -6.56 1.53 -3.68
CA ILE A 10 -6.19 0.12 -3.81
C ILE A 10 -7.46 -0.70 -3.74
N ILE A 11 -7.69 -1.53 -4.75
CA ILE A 11 -8.84 -2.44 -4.74
C ILE A 11 -8.55 -3.61 -3.79
N VAL A 12 -9.55 -4.01 -3.02
CA VAL A 12 -9.40 -5.09 -2.04
C VAL A 12 -10.54 -6.10 -2.20
N ASN A 13 -10.22 -7.38 -1.98
CA ASN A 13 -11.20 -8.46 -2.04
C ASN A 13 -11.94 -8.64 -0.72
N ASP A 14 -11.25 -8.47 0.39
CA ASP A 14 -11.78 -8.62 1.73
C ASP A 14 -11.40 -7.36 2.52
N LEU A 15 -12.37 -6.48 2.72
CA LEU A 15 -12.11 -5.19 3.34
C LEU A 15 -11.56 -5.32 4.76
N GLU A 16 -12.16 -6.21 5.58
CA GLU A 16 -11.71 -6.36 6.98
C GLU A 16 -10.29 -6.88 7.04
N ARG A 17 -9.93 -7.81 6.18
CA ARG A 17 -8.56 -8.33 6.10
C ARG A 17 -7.58 -7.24 5.66
N ALA A 18 -7.97 -6.45 4.65
CA ALA A 18 -7.14 -5.36 4.17
C ALA A 18 -6.97 -4.26 5.21
N VAL A 19 -8.03 -3.92 5.94
CA VAL A 19 -7.97 -2.94 7.03
C VAL A 19 -6.97 -3.41 8.10
N HIS A 20 -7.08 -4.65 8.51
CA HIS A 20 -6.18 -5.22 9.52
C HIS A 20 -4.71 -5.16 9.04
N PHE A 21 -4.48 -5.56 7.79
CA PHE A 21 -3.14 -5.54 7.19
C PHE A 21 -2.55 -4.11 7.20
N TYR A 22 -3.30 -3.14 6.67
CA TYR A 22 -2.77 -1.79 6.51
C TYR A 22 -2.73 -0.98 7.80
N GLU A 23 -3.63 -1.25 8.75
CA GLU A 23 -3.51 -0.64 10.08
C GLU A 23 -2.21 -1.06 10.76
N ALA A 24 -1.83 -2.31 10.60
CA ALA A 24 -0.55 -2.80 11.13
C ALA A 24 0.64 -2.21 10.36
N PHE A 25 0.53 -2.18 9.03
CA PHE A 25 1.63 -1.70 8.19
C PHE A 25 1.92 -0.21 8.41
N PHE A 26 0.87 0.62 8.39
CA PHE A 26 1.02 2.07 8.59
C PHE A 26 1.04 2.48 10.07
N GLU A 27 0.72 1.57 10.98
CA GLU A 27 0.62 1.85 12.42
C GLU A 27 -0.36 2.99 12.69
N GLN A 28 -1.49 2.96 12.01
CA GLN A 28 -2.57 3.96 12.12
C GLN A 28 -3.92 3.27 12.03
N LYS A 29 -4.95 3.94 12.51
CA LYS A 29 -6.33 3.49 12.33
C LYS A 29 -6.89 4.07 11.05
N ILE A 30 -7.69 3.25 10.35
CA ILE A 30 -8.36 3.69 9.13
C ILE A 30 -9.39 4.79 9.46
N LEU A 31 -9.55 5.75 8.56
CA LEU A 31 -10.48 6.86 8.70
C LEU A 31 -11.70 6.66 7.79
N ASN A 32 -12.85 7.15 8.23
CA ASN A 32 -14.10 7.16 7.47
C ASN A 32 -14.48 5.79 6.90
N LYS A 33 -14.31 4.73 7.69
CA LYS A 33 -14.59 3.37 7.24
C LYS A 33 -16.10 3.17 7.05
N THR A 34 -16.46 2.66 5.86
CA THR A 34 -17.81 2.21 5.51
C THR A 34 -17.71 0.82 4.88
N SER A 35 -18.84 0.29 4.42
CA SER A 35 -18.82 -0.98 3.68
C SER A 35 -18.06 -0.86 2.35
N LEU A 36 -17.91 0.36 1.80
CA LEU A 36 -17.18 0.60 0.56
C LEU A 36 -15.67 0.72 0.75
N GLY A 37 -15.21 1.01 1.96
CA GLY A 37 -13.80 1.19 2.24
C GLY A 37 -13.54 2.28 3.26
N GLY A 38 -12.35 2.85 3.19
CA GLY A 38 -11.91 3.94 4.03
C GLY A 38 -10.51 4.36 3.59
N TYR A 39 -9.85 5.23 4.33
CA TYR A 39 -8.54 5.69 3.93
C TYR A 39 -7.59 5.91 5.09
N PHE A 40 -6.32 5.95 4.77
CA PHE A 40 -5.23 6.35 5.67
C PHE A 40 -4.69 7.68 5.19
N ASP A 41 -4.49 8.61 6.09
CA ASP A 41 -3.83 9.88 5.78
C ASP A 41 -2.34 9.71 6.08
N ILE A 42 -1.55 9.61 5.02
CA ILE A 42 -0.10 9.43 5.12
C ILE A 42 0.56 10.69 4.60
N SER A 43 1.01 11.55 5.52
CA SER A 43 1.65 12.83 5.17
C SER A 43 0.81 13.64 4.20
N SER A 44 -0.49 13.77 4.49
CA SER A 44 -1.48 14.50 3.70
C SER A 44 -1.82 13.87 2.36
N PHE A 45 -1.36 12.66 2.09
CA PHE A 45 -1.77 11.87 0.94
C PHE A 45 -2.73 10.78 1.40
N ARG A 46 -3.86 10.62 0.70
CA ARG A 46 -4.88 9.65 1.08
C ARG A 46 -4.66 8.33 0.36
N PHE A 47 -4.43 7.30 1.13
CA PHE A 47 -4.32 5.93 0.65
C PHE A 47 -5.65 5.22 0.97
N HIS A 48 -6.48 5.02 -0.06
CA HIS A 48 -7.81 4.43 0.10
C HIS A 48 -7.79 2.92 -0.11
N LEU A 49 -8.58 2.22 0.68
CA LEU A 49 -8.97 0.84 0.42
C LEU A 49 -10.36 0.85 -0.17
N PHE A 50 -10.58 0.13 -1.26
CA PHE A 50 -11.85 0.15 -1.98
C PHE A 50 -12.38 -1.26 -2.20
N ALA A 51 -13.53 -1.55 -1.55
CA ALA A 51 -14.24 -2.82 -1.66
C ALA A 51 -15.06 -2.83 -2.96
N TYR A 52 -14.38 -3.00 -4.09
CA TYR A 52 -14.95 -2.82 -5.43
C TYR A 52 -16.18 -3.70 -5.69
N LYS A 53 -16.27 -4.86 -5.06
CA LYS A 53 -17.40 -5.79 -5.23
C LYS A 53 -18.70 -5.23 -4.68
N GLU A 54 -18.62 -4.32 -3.70
CA GLU A 54 -19.82 -3.69 -3.12
C GLU A 54 -20.53 -2.77 -4.09
N VAL A 55 -19.84 -2.28 -5.12
CA VAL A 55 -20.46 -1.47 -6.18
C VAL A 55 -20.52 -2.22 -7.50
N LYS A 56 -20.33 -3.54 -7.48
CA LYS A 56 -20.44 -4.44 -8.63
C LYS A 56 -19.48 -4.10 -9.76
N GLU A 57 -18.31 -3.53 -9.44
CA GLU A 57 -17.25 -3.31 -10.40
C GLU A 57 -16.44 -4.58 -10.59
N SER A 58 -15.71 -4.64 -11.70
CA SER A 58 -14.78 -5.71 -12.01
C SER A 58 -13.40 -5.11 -12.19
N HIS A 59 -12.39 -5.70 -11.53
CA HIS A 59 -11.02 -5.24 -11.60
C HIS A 59 -10.04 -6.40 -11.79
N THR A 60 -8.91 -6.09 -12.41
CA THR A 60 -7.81 -7.03 -12.56
C THR A 60 -6.65 -6.56 -11.68
N PHE A 61 -6.14 -7.45 -10.84
CA PHE A 61 -4.99 -7.15 -10.00
C PHE A 61 -3.71 -7.20 -10.84
N GLY A 62 -2.77 -6.32 -10.53
CA GLY A 62 -1.52 -6.24 -11.27
C GLY A 62 -0.53 -5.33 -10.59
N SER A 63 0.57 -5.05 -11.29
CA SER A 63 1.68 -4.29 -10.74
C SER A 63 2.07 -3.08 -11.60
N ASN A 64 1.19 -2.64 -12.52
CA ASN A 64 1.53 -1.50 -13.38
C ASN A 64 1.38 -0.15 -12.67
N CYS A 65 0.81 -0.13 -11.47
CA CYS A 65 0.78 1.05 -10.61
C CYS A 65 1.24 0.61 -9.23
N LEU A 66 2.44 1.03 -8.84
CA LEU A 66 3.04 0.61 -7.58
C LEU A 66 3.03 1.78 -6.60
N PRO A 67 2.24 1.69 -5.51
CA PRO A 67 2.46 2.60 -4.41
C PRO A 67 3.88 2.41 -3.90
N SER A 68 4.59 3.49 -3.66
CA SER A 68 5.96 3.46 -3.18
C SER A 68 6.04 4.14 -1.83
N VAL A 69 6.42 3.38 -0.81
CA VAL A 69 6.44 3.85 0.58
C VAL A 69 7.89 4.00 1.02
N TYR A 70 8.22 5.19 1.51
CA TYR A 70 9.55 5.50 2.01
C TYR A 70 9.64 5.22 3.50
N PHE A 71 10.74 4.57 3.91
CA PHE A 71 11.11 4.45 5.32
C PHE A 71 12.45 5.15 5.54
N GLU A 72 12.63 5.74 6.72
CA GLU A 72 13.83 6.51 6.99
C GLU A 72 15.09 5.64 7.18
N THR A 73 14.93 4.39 7.63
CA THR A 73 16.06 3.50 7.88
C THR A 73 15.87 2.13 7.22
N LEU A 74 16.98 1.51 6.89
CA LEU A 74 16.98 0.15 6.36
C LEU A 74 16.45 -0.86 7.39
N ASP A 75 16.75 -0.67 8.66
CA ASP A 75 16.28 -1.56 9.72
C ASP A 75 14.75 -1.52 9.83
N GLU A 76 14.15 -0.35 9.74
CA GLU A 76 12.69 -0.19 9.76
C GLU A 76 12.07 -0.84 8.52
N LEU A 77 12.65 -0.63 7.34
CA LEU A 77 12.21 -1.25 6.11
C LEU A 77 12.23 -2.77 6.23
N LYS A 78 13.34 -3.33 6.69
CA LYS A 78 13.48 -4.79 6.87
C LYS A 78 12.46 -5.34 7.85
N ARG A 79 12.17 -4.62 8.92
CA ARG A 79 11.15 -5.01 9.89
C ARG A 79 9.77 -5.07 9.25
N LYS A 80 9.45 -4.09 8.42
CA LYS A 80 8.13 -4.00 7.77
C LYS A 80 7.88 -5.07 6.72
N ILE A 81 8.93 -5.54 6.03
CA ILE A 81 8.76 -6.58 5.00
C ILE A 81 8.91 -7.98 5.56
N SER A 82 9.30 -8.14 6.82
CA SER A 82 9.48 -9.45 7.44
C SER A 82 8.19 -10.26 7.40
N GLY A 83 8.28 -11.50 6.92
CA GLY A 83 7.14 -12.40 6.82
C GLY A 83 6.19 -12.12 5.66
N LYS A 84 6.47 -11.12 4.83
CA LYS A 84 5.64 -10.82 3.66
C LYS A 84 6.13 -11.55 2.43
N GLU A 85 5.22 -11.75 1.47
CA GLU A 85 5.56 -12.35 0.19
C GLU A 85 6.33 -11.35 -0.66
N ILE A 86 7.60 -11.65 -0.93
CA ILE A 86 8.48 -10.76 -1.68
C ILE A 86 8.41 -11.13 -3.17
N CYS A 87 8.05 -10.16 -4.01
CA CYS A 87 8.01 -10.36 -5.46
C CYS A 87 9.18 -9.70 -6.19
N PHE A 88 9.88 -8.77 -5.53
CA PHE A 88 11.16 -8.26 -6.02
C PHE A 88 12.08 -8.11 -4.80
N PRO A 89 13.22 -8.83 -4.78
CA PRO A 89 14.04 -8.88 -3.56
C PRO A 89 14.71 -7.56 -3.25
N LEU A 90 15.06 -7.36 -1.98
CA LEU A 90 15.76 -6.17 -1.52
C LEU A 90 17.04 -5.98 -2.35
N THR A 91 17.08 -4.90 -3.10
CA THR A 91 18.10 -4.63 -4.11
C THR A 91 18.55 -3.18 -4.04
N LYS A 92 19.83 -2.97 -4.21
CA LYS A 92 20.39 -1.63 -4.30
C LYS A 92 20.18 -1.11 -5.72
N ILE A 93 19.38 -0.06 -5.87
CA ILE A 93 19.12 0.56 -7.17
C ILE A 93 19.45 2.05 -7.04
N GLY A 94 20.49 2.51 -7.74
CA GLY A 94 20.96 3.88 -7.59
C GLY A 94 21.39 4.13 -6.15
N ASN A 95 20.80 5.15 -5.52
CA ASN A 95 21.09 5.51 -4.13
C ASN A 95 20.03 4.99 -3.15
N ASN A 96 19.27 3.98 -3.56
CA ASN A 96 18.18 3.45 -2.74
C ASN A 96 18.29 1.95 -2.55
N TRP A 97 17.80 1.48 -1.39
CA TRP A 97 17.40 0.09 -1.18
C TRP A 97 15.92 -0.02 -1.54
N VAL A 98 15.59 -0.96 -2.43
CA VAL A 98 14.25 -1.13 -2.96
C VAL A 98 13.82 -2.59 -2.80
N VAL A 99 12.57 -2.80 -2.40
CA VAL A 99 11.96 -4.12 -2.34
C VAL A 99 10.49 -4.00 -2.68
N GLU A 100 9.93 -5.03 -3.32
CA GLU A 100 8.51 -5.07 -3.66
C GLU A 100 7.89 -6.29 -3.02
N PHE A 101 6.76 -6.12 -2.36
CA PHE A 101 6.03 -7.22 -1.73
C PHE A 101 4.58 -7.23 -2.17
N VAL A 102 3.92 -8.36 -1.92
CA VAL A 102 2.48 -8.52 -2.20
C VAL A 102 1.72 -8.30 -0.90
N ASP A 103 0.69 -7.45 -0.95
CA ASP A 103 -0.14 -7.19 0.22
C ASP A 103 -1.12 -8.33 0.49
N SER A 104 -2.00 -8.16 1.46
CA SER A 104 -2.97 -9.19 1.84
C SER A 104 -3.99 -9.50 0.74
N GLU A 105 -4.10 -8.63 -0.27
CA GLU A 105 -5.13 -8.72 -1.30
C GLU A 105 -4.59 -9.05 -2.69
N GLY A 106 -3.27 -9.22 -2.82
CA GLY A 106 -2.63 -9.50 -4.09
C GLY A 106 -2.11 -8.26 -4.82
N ASN A 107 -2.15 -7.10 -4.18
CA ASN A 107 -1.59 -5.89 -4.75
C ASN A 107 -0.08 -5.82 -4.50
N HIS A 108 0.65 -5.27 -5.46
CA HIS A 108 2.09 -5.08 -5.33
C HIS A 108 2.39 -3.72 -4.72
N ILE A 109 3.25 -3.70 -3.72
CA ILE A 109 3.66 -2.48 -3.00
C ILE A 109 5.17 -2.42 -3.00
N GLU A 110 5.72 -1.28 -3.40
CA GLU A 110 7.14 -1.02 -3.30
C GLU A 110 7.43 -0.30 -1.98
N VAL A 111 8.53 -0.67 -1.34
CA VAL A 111 9.08 0.11 -0.23
C VAL A 111 10.54 0.40 -0.51
N TYR A 112 11.00 1.56 -0.06
CA TYR A 112 12.39 1.94 -0.29
C TYR A 112 12.92 2.81 0.84
N THR A 113 14.24 2.87 0.92
CA THR A 113 14.96 3.80 1.78
C THR A 113 16.24 4.23 1.08
N LYS A 114 16.75 5.38 1.47
CA LYS A 114 18.02 5.88 0.91
C LYS A 114 19.20 5.19 1.57
N ILE A 115 20.25 5.01 0.79
CA ILE A 115 21.52 4.48 1.28
C ILE A 115 22.30 5.55 2.04
#